data_ce241f70de1895d3e317b2b5e53b8322
#
_entry.id   ce241f70de1895d3e317b2b5e53b8322
#
_cell.length_a   1.000
_cell.length_b   1.000
_cell.length_c   1.000
_cell.angle_alpha   90.00
_cell.angle_beta   90.00
_cell.angle_gamma   90.00
#
_symmetry.space_group_name_H-M   'P 1'
#
loop_
_entity.id
_entity.type
_entity.pdbx_description
1 polymer ?
#
loop_
_entity_poly.entity_id
_entity_poly.type
_entity_poly.pdbx_seq_one_letter_code
_entity_poly.pdbx_strand_id
1 'polypeptide(L)'
;ILKFNNSTNNYGGAILIDSLFNFELSTDELSDLPQAGAPVYLELDYKSNTQFLVGVYVNFPQSVLQKDLLYINPKENWNKIYINLTSAISEAVGANSFKVFISMQRDFALDTNSIFFDNIKVVY
;
A
#
# COMPACT_ATOMS: atom_id res chain seq x y z
N ILE A 1 -7.28 -11.74 -5.35
CA ILE A 1 -6.50 -10.62 -4.79
C ILE A 1 -5.88 -9.82 -5.92
N LEU A 2 -6.13 -8.54 -5.90
CA LEU A 2 -5.50 -7.62 -6.84
C LEU A 2 -4.07 -7.35 -6.39
N LYS A 3 -3.17 -7.27 -7.36
CA LYS A 3 -1.76 -6.97 -7.10
C LYS A 3 -1.31 -5.82 -7.99
N PHE A 4 -0.34 -5.07 -7.52
CA PHE A 4 0.34 -4.08 -8.34
C PHE A 4 1.85 -4.34 -8.30
N ASN A 5 2.50 -4.07 -9.39
CA ASN A 5 3.92 -4.28 -9.54
C ASN A 5 4.70 -3.00 -9.18
N ASN A 6 5.98 -3.04 -9.43
CA ASN A 6 6.91 -1.96 -9.13
C ASN A 6 6.61 -0.68 -9.95
N SER A 7 7.51 0.27 -9.86
CA SER A 7 7.42 1.61 -10.43
C SER A 7 7.14 1.70 -11.92
N THR A 8 7.29 0.62 -12.67
CA THR A 8 7.08 0.66 -14.12
C THR A 8 5.63 0.42 -14.54
N ASN A 9 4.82 -0.13 -13.64
CA ASN A 9 3.44 -0.49 -13.93
C ASN A 9 2.49 0.29 -13.02
N ASN A 10 1.45 0.81 -13.62
CA ASN A 10 0.37 1.49 -12.91
C ASN A 10 -0.79 0.53 -12.68
N TYR A 11 -1.46 0.69 -11.57
CA TYR A 11 -2.71 0.02 -11.27
C TYR A 11 -3.80 1.06 -11.04
N GLY A 12 -4.98 0.74 -11.52
CA GLY A 12 -6.18 1.53 -11.27
C GLY A 12 -7.40 0.63 -11.18
N GLY A 13 -8.43 1.08 -10.51
CA GLY A 13 -9.68 0.35 -10.40
C GLY A 13 -10.53 0.78 -9.23
N ALA A 14 -11.57 0.02 -9.01
CA ALA A 14 -12.50 0.22 -7.90
C ALA A 14 -12.65 -1.05 -7.08
N ILE A 15 -12.70 -0.91 -5.78
CA ILE A 15 -12.88 -2.01 -4.85
C ILE A 15 -14.12 -1.74 -4.00
N LEU A 16 -15.03 -2.71 -3.99
CA LEU A 16 -16.19 -2.71 -3.09
C LEU A 16 -15.97 -3.79 -2.03
N ILE A 17 -15.98 -3.39 -0.77
CA ILE A 17 -15.69 -4.30 0.35
C ILE A 17 -16.93 -4.62 1.20
N ASP A 18 -18.13 -4.38 0.68
CA ASP A 18 -19.39 -4.56 1.43
C ASP A 18 -19.65 -6.00 1.84
N SER A 19 -19.22 -6.95 1.02
CA SER A 19 -19.37 -8.39 1.30
C SER A 19 -18.18 -9.01 1.99
N LEU A 20 -17.12 -8.22 2.27
CA LEU A 20 -15.89 -8.67 2.89
C LEU A 20 -15.69 -7.99 4.23
N PHE A 21 -15.03 -8.67 5.19
CA PHE A 21 -14.60 -8.03 6.43
C PHE A 21 -13.32 -7.21 6.24
N ASN A 22 -12.44 -7.66 5.36
CA ASN A 22 -11.21 -6.97 5.02
C ASN A 22 -10.80 -7.26 3.58
N PHE A 23 -9.90 -6.45 3.09
CA PHE A 23 -9.30 -6.59 1.76
C PHE A 23 -7.86 -6.11 1.80
N GLU A 24 -6.98 -6.77 1.05
CA GLU A 24 -5.59 -6.37 0.91
C GLU A 24 -5.18 -6.37 -0.56
N LEU A 25 -4.46 -5.33 -0.94
CA LEU A 25 -3.79 -5.18 -2.23
C LEU A 25 -2.30 -5.05 -1.97
N SER A 26 -1.46 -5.85 -2.61
CA SER A 26 -0.02 -5.79 -2.40
C SER A 26 0.77 -5.89 -3.70
N THR A 27 2.00 -5.34 -3.67
CA THR A 27 2.97 -5.56 -4.74
C THR A 27 3.41 -7.03 -4.76
N ASP A 28 4.04 -7.43 -5.86
CA ASP A 28 4.94 -8.57 -5.83
C ASP A 28 6.16 -8.26 -4.96
N GLU A 29 7.00 -9.26 -4.72
CA GLU A 29 8.23 -9.04 -3.96
C GLU A 29 9.16 -8.08 -4.72
N LEU A 30 9.64 -7.06 -3.99
CA LEU A 30 10.56 -6.05 -4.49
C LEU A 30 11.92 -6.29 -3.83
N SER A 31 12.88 -6.77 -4.60
CA SER A 31 14.21 -7.12 -4.07
C SER A 31 15.28 -6.09 -4.40
N ASP A 32 14.94 -5.07 -5.16
CA ASP A 32 15.86 -4.05 -5.65
C ASP A 32 15.61 -2.65 -5.08
N LEU A 33 14.80 -2.55 -4.02
CA LEU A 33 14.57 -1.26 -3.38
C LEU A 33 15.86 -0.75 -2.72
N PRO A 34 16.19 0.54 -2.92
CA PRO A 34 17.38 1.11 -2.32
C PRO A 34 17.24 1.18 -0.80
N GLN A 35 18.34 0.94 -0.11
CA GLN A 35 18.47 1.13 1.33
C GLN A 35 19.39 2.31 1.64
N ALA A 36 19.81 2.47 2.88
CA ALA A 36 20.71 3.52 3.33
C ALA A 36 20.18 4.95 3.13
N GLY A 37 18.87 5.12 3.25
CA GLY A 37 18.24 6.44 3.23
C GLY A 37 17.90 6.99 1.85
N ALA A 38 18.11 6.21 0.79
CA ALA A 38 17.70 6.64 -0.54
C ALA A 38 16.16 6.71 -0.63
N PRO A 39 15.60 7.70 -1.35
CA PRO A 39 14.15 7.93 -1.38
C PRO A 39 13.37 6.76 -2.00
N VAL A 40 12.33 6.31 -1.30
CA VAL A 40 11.35 5.34 -1.78
C VAL A 40 9.96 5.83 -1.40
N TYR A 41 9.07 5.93 -2.39
CA TYR A 41 7.71 6.45 -2.19
C TYR A 41 6.68 5.53 -2.83
N LEU A 42 5.52 5.43 -2.18
CA LEU A 42 4.30 4.95 -2.81
C LEU A 42 3.53 6.16 -3.32
N GLU A 43 3.25 6.19 -4.61
CA GLU A 43 2.45 7.23 -5.24
C GLU A 43 1.13 6.64 -5.70
N LEU A 44 0.03 7.33 -5.44
CA LEU A 44 -1.28 6.92 -5.93
C LEU A 44 -2.27 8.07 -5.98
N ASP A 45 -3.24 7.94 -6.87
CA ASP A 45 -4.47 8.71 -6.86
C ASP A 45 -5.57 7.88 -6.21
N TYR A 46 -6.39 8.49 -5.37
CA TYR A 46 -7.50 7.77 -4.75
C TYR A 46 -8.70 8.68 -4.47
N LYS A 47 -9.86 8.04 -4.33
CA LYS A 47 -11.04 8.55 -3.64
C LYS A 47 -11.71 7.41 -2.91
N SER A 48 -12.25 7.68 -1.74
CA SER A 48 -12.86 6.63 -0.92
C SER A 48 -13.84 7.20 0.09
N ASN A 49 -14.75 6.36 0.55
CA ASN A 49 -15.59 6.67 1.69
C ASN A 49 -15.16 5.93 2.96
N THR A 50 -14.09 5.14 2.89
CA THR A 50 -13.56 4.39 4.02
C THR A 50 -12.06 4.61 4.17
N GLN A 51 -11.56 4.49 5.40
CA GLN A 51 -10.15 4.58 5.72
C GLN A 51 -9.41 3.32 5.24
N PHE A 52 -8.16 3.48 4.85
CA PHE A 52 -7.30 2.35 4.54
C PHE A 52 -5.91 2.51 5.14
N LEU A 53 -5.25 1.39 5.35
CA LEU A 53 -3.91 1.31 5.91
C LEU A 53 -2.89 1.08 4.80
N VAL A 54 -1.76 1.77 4.87
CA VAL A 54 -0.59 1.49 4.03
C VAL A 54 0.53 0.96 4.91
N GLY A 55 1.17 -0.10 4.45
CA GLY A 55 2.28 -0.69 5.17
C GLY A 55 3.24 -1.45 4.27
N VAL A 56 4.21 -2.08 4.90
CA VAL A 56 5.27 -2.84 4.22
C VAL A 56 5.45 -4.18 4.92
N TYR A 57 5.50 -5.25 4.14
CA TYR A 57 6.03 -6.52 4.59
C TYR A 57 7.52 -6.56 4.32
N VAL A 58 8.29 -6.90 5.33
CA VAL A 58 9.75 -7.04 5.23
C VAL A 58 10.08 -8.53 5.30
N ASN A 59 10.67 -9.06 4.24
CA ASN A 59 11.05 -10.47 4.16
C ASN A 59 12.52 -10.64 4.57
N PHE A 60 12.72 -11.26 5.71
CA PHE A 60 14.03 -11.70 6.17
C PHE A 60 14.25 -13.17 5.80
N PRO A 61 15.49 -13.71 5.87
CA PRO A 61 15.74 -15.10 5.52
C PRO A 61 14.88 -16.14 6.24
N GLN A 62 14.45 -15.85 7.48
CA GLN A 62 13.71 -16.80 8.30
C GLN A 62 12.42 -16.25 8.89
N SER A 63 12.03 -15.04 8.53
CA SER A 63 10.84 -14.40 9.08
C SER A 63 10.29 -13.31 8.17
N VAL A 64 9.04 -12.95 8.40
CA VAL A 64 8.38 -11.81 7.75
C VAL A 64 7.90 -10.87 8.83
N LEU A 65 8.26 -9.59 8.70
CA LEU A 65 7.80 -8.53 9.59
C LEU A 65 6.79 -7.68 8.88
N GLN A 66 5.61 -7.47 9.48
CA GLN A 66 4.62 -6.51 9.00
C GLN A 66 4.83 -5.18 9.70
N LYS A 67 5.01 -4.12 8.92
CA LYS A 67 5.08 -2.75 9.42
C LYS A 67 3.87 -1.96 8.92
N ASP A 68 2.99 -1.60 9.82
CA ASP A 68 1.90 -0.68 9.56
C ASP A 68 2.44 0.74 9.62
N LEU A 69 2.28 1.50 8.54
CA LEU A 69 2.91 2.80 8.45
C LEU A 69 1.94 3.96 8.68
N LEU A 70 0.78 3.93 8.00
CA LEU A 70 -0.06 5.11 7.94
C LEU A 70 -1.49 4.73 7.58
N TYR A 71 -2.46 5.31 8.31
CA TYR A 71 -3.87 5.27 7.93
C TYR A 71 -4.21 6.48 7.08
N ILE A 72 -4.85 6.23 5.95
CA ILE A 72 -5.26 7.26 4.99
C ILE A 72 -6.74 7.53 5.17
N ASN A 73 -7.09 8.80 5.36
CA ASN A 73 -8.47 9.22 5.57
C ASN A 73 -9.26 9.24 4.27
N PRO A 74 -10.59 9.03 4.34
CA PRO A 74 -11.46 9.14 3.17
C PRO A 74 -11.39 10.50 2.49
N LYS A 75 -11.54 10.50 1.16
CA LYS A 75 -11.66 11.69 0.32
C LYS A 75 -12.74 11.47 -0.72
N GLU A 76 -13.69 12.41 -0.81
CA GLU A 76 -14.79 12.35 -1.77
C GLU A 76 -14.32 12.54 -3.22
N ASN A 77 -13.30 13.37 -3.41
CA ASN A 77 -12.76 13.68 -4.73
C ASN A 77 -11.40 13.01 -4.93
N TRP A 78 -11.03 12.78 -6.17
CA TRP A 78 -9.72 12.28 -6.52
C TRP A 78 -8.62 13.13 -5.90
N ASN A 79 -7.69 12.48 -5.23
CA ASN A 79 -6.57 13.09 -4.51
C ASN A 79 -5.31 12.29 -4.74
N LYS A 80 -4.24 12.95 -5.16
CA LYS A 80 -2.94 12.31 -5.31
C LYS A 80 -2.16 12.42 -4.00
N ILE A 81 -1.60 11.30 -3.56
CA ILE A 81 -0.75 11.25 -2.37
C ILE A 81 0.58 10.55 -2.66
N TYR A 82 1.57 10.94 -1.87
CA TYR A 82 2.89 10.32 -1.82
C TYR A 82 3.14 9.86 -0.39
N ILE A 83 3.44 8.58 -0.23
CA ILE A 83 3.71 8.01 1.08
C ILE A 83 5.17 7.65 1.13
N ASN A 84 5.90 8.25 2.08
CA ASN A 84 7.34 8.05 2.22
C ASN A 84 7.61 6.69 2.89
N LEU A 85 8.23 5.80 2.16
CA LEU A 85 8.61 4.46 2.61
C LEU A 85 10.08 4.38 3.02
N THR A 86 10.83 5.46 2.84
CA THR A 86 12.28 5.47 2.97
C THR A 86 12.77 4.90 4.30
N SER A 87 12.23 5.38 5.42
CA SER A 87 12.66 4.92 6.75
C SER A 87 12.37 3.44 6.97
N ALA A 88 11.19 2.99 6.60
CA ALA A 88 10.79 1.59 6.77
C ALA A 88 11.71 0.64 6.00
N ILE A 89 12.12 1.04 4.80
CA ILE A 89 13.03 0.27 3.96
C ILE A 89 14.45 0.30 4.53
N SER A 90 14.94 1.49 4.88
CA SER A 90 16.33 1.69 5.34
C SER A 90 16.61 1.06 6.70
N GLU A 91 15.63 1.01 7.59
CA GLU A 91 15.76 0.40 8.90
C GLU A 91 15.82 -1.13 8.86
N ALA A 92 15.36 -1.74 7.78
CA ALA A 92 15.25 -3.18 7.64
C ALA A 92 16.57 -3.81 7.21
N VAL A 93 17.61 -3.67 8.02
CA VAL A 93 18.93 -4.24 7.74
C VAL A 93 18.85 -5.77 7.68
N GLY A 94 19.39 -6.35 6.60
CA GLY A 94 19.37 -7.78 6.39
C GLY A 94 18.12 -8.33 5.70
N ALA A 95 17.21 -7.47 5.30
CA ALA A 95 16.02 -7.88 4.54
C ALA A 95 16.39 -8.33 3.13
N ASN A 96 15.73 -9.38 2.65
CA ASN A 96 15.91 -9.88 1.29
C ASN A 96 15.02 -9.15 0.28
N SER A 97 13.79 -8.84 0.69
CA SER A 97 12.80 -8.22 -0.19
C SER A 97 11.71 -7.56 0.63
N PHE A 98 10.85 -6.81 -0.08
CA PHE A 98 9.75 -6.08 0.52
C PHE A 98 8.48 -6.28 -0.32
N LYS A 99 7.32 -6.15 0.34
CA LYS A 99 6.05 -5.94 -0.35
C LYS A 99 5.39 -4.72 0.24
N VAL A 100 4.91 -3.82 -0.61
CA VAL A 100 4.10 -2.69 -0.19
C VAL A 100 2.64 -3.12 -0.23
N PHE A 101 1.88 -2.86 0.81
CA PHE A 101 0.48 -3.25 0.86
C PHE A 101 -0.45 -2.10 1.22
N ILE A 102 -1.67 -2.21 0.73
CA ILE A 102 -2.81 -1.38 1.12
C ILE A 102 -3.84 -2.34 1.69
N SER A 103 -4.29 -2.10 2.91
CA SER A 103 -5.25 -2.94 3.61
C SER A 103 -6.43 -2.09 4.07
N MET A 104 -7.62 -2.64 3.96
CA MET A 104 -8.84 -1.97 4.38
C MET A 104 -9.76 -2.92 5.09
N GLN A 105 -10.46 -2.41 6.08
CA GLN A 105 -11.49 -3.13 6.79
C GLN A 105 -12.83 -2.48 6.53
N ARG A 106 -13.88 -3.31 6.51
CA ARG A 106 -15.23 -2.81 6.38
C ARG A 106 -15.60 -1.97 7.58
N ASP A 107 -16.11 -0.77 7.32
CA ASP A 107 -16.75 0.08 8.31
C ASP A 107 -18.26 -0.21 8.30
N PHE A 108 -18.74 -0.88 9.33
CA PHE A 108 -20.15 -1.28 9.43
C PHE A 108 -21.09 -0.09 9.68
N ALA A 109 -20.57 1.09 9.99
CA ALA A 109 -21.35 2.32 10.08
C ALA A 109 -21.75 2.87 8.72
N LEU A 110 -21.13 2.39 7.64
CA LEU A 110 -21.43 2.81 6.26
C LEU A 110 -22.27 1.74 5.57
N ASP A 111 -23.26 2.17 4.77
CA ASP A 111 -24.07 1.27 3.96
C ASP A 111 -23.23 0.62 2.86
N THR A 112 -22.33 1.38 2.25
CA THR A 112 -21.43 0.92 1.21
C THR A 112 -20.02 1.36 1.53
N ASN A 113 -19.07 0.43 1.44
CA ASN A 113 -17.64 0.71 1.58
C ASN A 113 -16.99 0.59 0.21
N SER A 114 -16.39 1.68 -0.26
CA SER A 114 -15.75 1.69 -1.57
C SER A 114 -14.47 2.50 -1.56
N ILE A 115 -13.53 2.07 -2.38
CA ILE A 115 -12.29 2.78 -2.63
C ILE A 115 -11.95 2.66 -4.11
N PHE A 116 -11.53 3.77 -4.70
CA PHE A 116 -11.09 3.87 -6.08
C PHE A 116 -9.63 4.27 -6.09
N PHE A 117 -8.84 3.54 -6.85
CA PHE A 117 -7.42 3.80 -7.04
C PHE A 117 -7.10 4.05 -8.49
N ASP A 118 -6.08 4.85 -8.73
CA ASP A 118 -5.47 5.00 -10.03
C ASP A 118 -3.99 5.33 -9.89
N ASN A 119 -3.20 4.96 -10.89
CA ASN A 119 -1.77 5.28 -10.97
C ASN A 119 -0.97 4.85 -9.72
N ILE A 120 -1.25 3.67 -9.18
CA ILE A 120 -0.49 3.14 -8.03
C ILE A 120 0.87 2.68 -8.52
N LYS A 121 1.94 3.19 -7.90
CA LYS A 121 3.31 2.79 -8.20
C LYS A 121 4.24 3.04 -7.03
N VAL A 122 5.30 2.25 -6.95
CA VAL A 122 6.43 2.49 -6.05
C VAL A 122 7.51 3.21 -6.86
N VAL A 123 7.94 4.34 -6.35
CA VAL A 123 8.91 5.23 -7.02
C VAL A 123 10.21 5.24 -6.25
N TYR A 124 11.32 4.95 -6.93
CA TYR A 124 12.65 4.94 -6.33
C TYR A 124 13.77 5.12 -7.35
#